data_a7a729f5bc2ab1358c353aa2583eb751
#
_entry.id   a7a729f5bc2ab1358c353aa2583eb751
#
_cell.length_a   1.000
_cell.length_b   1.000
_cell.length_c   1.000
_cell.angle_alpha   90.00
_cell.angle_beta   90.00
_cell.angle_gamma   90.00
#
_symmetry.space_group_name_H-M   'P 1'
#
loop_
_entity.id
_entity.type
_entity.pdbx_description
1 polymer ?
#
loop_
_entity_poly.entity_id
_entity_poly.type
_entity_poly.pdbx_seq_one_letter_code
_entity_poly.pdbx_strand_id
1 'polypeptide(L)'
;MNMKPYPLFAIAFLALAACRPAATEWTENEAPKYLRLDNASASVSVRFAPGSAHMLPADAARLRSMVATGAIQSPDRVMVAVGGSPALAEARRDAISAVLLPYGIVTSPSALAAVAANHAVIEVGRYLVTTPPCPNWSKAPGTDFTNSFPSNWACATRTNLGQMVASPSDLVSGQPLSPALGPTEVAAVDRYLTDKVKPPRPTSSSGGGASGGAGAGGGTGGESSGAPSQ
;
A
#
# COMPACT_ATOMS: atom_id res chain seq x y z
N MET A 1 -39.45 11.36 71.63
CA MET A 1 -39.88 11.05 70.25
C MET A 1 -38.80 10.21 69.64
N ASN A 2 -38.99 8.88 69.48
CA ASN A 2 -38.03 7.97 68.86
C ASN A 2 -38.24 8.00 67.36
N MET A 3 -37.46 8.82 66.63
CA MET A 3 -37.41 8.75 65.17
C MET A 3 -36.69 7.44 64.77
N LYS A 4 -37.46 6.52 64.19
CA LYS A 4 -36.95 5.26 63.71
C LYS A 4 -35.98 5.53 62.55
N PRO A 5 -34.76 4.95 62.54
CA PRO A 5 -33.72 5.27 61.52
C PRO A 5 -33.97 4.71 60.13
N TYR A 6 -35.12 4.08 59.91
CA TYR A 6 -35.45 3.42 58.62
C TYR A 6 -35.50 4.33 57.40
N PRO A 7 -35.99 5.60 57.42
CA PRO A 7 -36.03 6.41 56.22
C PRO A 7 -34.64 6.83 55.75
N LEU A 8 -33.67 7.03 56.65
CA LEU A 8 -32.30 7.39 56.26
C LEU A 8 -31.56 6.24 55.56
N PHE A 9 -31.77 5.01 56.03
CA PHE A 9 -31.22 3.81 55.36
C PHE A 9 -31.84 3.58 53.99
N ALA A 10 -33.13 3.82 53.81
CA ALA A 10 -33.80 3.70 52.51
C ALA A 10 -33.30 4.74 51.49
N ILE A 11 -33.05 5.98 51.93
CA ILE A 11 -32.48 7.03 51.08
C ILE A 11 -31.03 6.72 50.71
N ALA A 12 -30.22 6.19 51.60
CA ALA A 12 -28.85 5.76 51.32
C ALA A 12 -28.80 4.61 50.30
N PHE A 13 -29.70 3.62 50.42
CA PHE A 13 -29.79 2.54 49.44
C PHE A 13 -30.25 2.99 48.07
N LEU A 14 -31.18 3.94 47.99
CA LEU A 14 -31.61 4.54 46.71
C LEU A 14 -30.47 5.35 46.06
N ALA A 15 -29.67 6.07 46.85
CA ALA A 15 -28.53 6.81 46.32
C ALA A 15 -27.40 5.89 45.78
N LEU A 16 -27.16 4.73 46.38
CA LEU A 16 -26.23 3.74 45.86
C LEU A 16 -26.74 3.07 44.57
N ALA A 17 -28.05 2.89 44.42
CA ALA A 17 -28.63 2.33 43.20
C ALA A 17 -28.57 3.28 41.98
N ALA A 18 -28.52 4.61 42.21
CA ALA A 18 -28.40 5.60 41.16
C ALA A 18 -27.01 5.66 40.50
N CYS A 19 -25.97 5.08 41.14
CA CYS A 19 -24.62 4.98 40.63
C CYS A 19 -24.36 3.69 39.80
N ARG A 20 -25.39 2.95 39.45
CA ARG A 20 -25.18 1.85 38.49
C ARG A 20 -24.83 2.44 37.13
N PRO A 21 -23.63 2.12 36.59
CA PRO A 21 -23.40 2.41 35.16
C PRO A 21 -24.50 1.69 34.39
N ALA A 22 -25.13 2.39 33.44
CA ALA A 22 -26.08 1.76 32.54
C ALA A 22 -25.42 0.49 32.01
N ALA A 23 -26.05 -0.69 32.26
CA ALA A 23 -25.53 -1.92 31.71
C ALA A 23 -25.49 -1.71 30.18
N THR A 24 -24.31 -1.57 29.64
CA THR A 24 -24.12 -1.52 28.19
C THR A 24 -24.62 -2.85 27.68
N GLU A 25 -25.63 -2.81 26.83
CA GLU A 25 -26.08 -4.02 26.13
C GLU A 25 -24.86 -4.60 25.44
N TRP A 26 -24.61 -5.89 25.71
CA TRP A 26 -23.54 -6.58 24.99
C TRP A 26 -23.84 -6.52 23.50
N THR A 27 -23.01 -5.81 22.77
CA THR A 27 -23.04 -5.79 21.32
C THR A 27 -21.88 -6.61 20.82
N GLU A 28 -22.17 -7.48 19.87
CA GLU A 28 -21.15 -8.29 19.22
C GLU A 28 -20.01 -7.42 18.71
N ASN A 29 -18.77 -7.88 18.89
CA ASN A 29 -17.61 -7.17 18.36
C ASN A 29 -17.76 -7.03 16.86
N GLU A 30 -17.68 -5.81 16.37
CA GLU A 30 -17.71 -5.58 14.94
C GLU A 30 -16.45 -6.18 14.30
N ALA A 31 -16.63 -6.86 13.18
CA ALA A 31 -15.50 -7.43 12.44
C ALA A 31 -14.48 -6.34 12.10
N PRO A 32 -13.18 -6.63 12.22
CA PRO A 32 -12.15 -5.66 11.86
C PRO A 32 -12.34 -5.15 10.44
N LYS A 33 -12.09 -3.86 10.22
CA LYS A 33 -12.14 -3.28 8.88
C LYS A 33 -10.93 -3.75 8.06
N TYR A 34 -11.19 -4.42 6.95
CA TYR A 34 -10.14 -4.90 6.04
C TYR A 34 -10.29 -4.27 4.66
N LEU A 35 -9.18 -4.12 3.98
CA LEU A 35 -9.18 -3.88 2.54
C LEU A 35 -9.59 -5.16 1.84
N ARG A 36 -10.49 -5.05 0.88
CA ARG A 36 -10.81 -6.15 -0.02
C ARG A 36 -9.96 -6.02 -1.28
N LEU A 37 -9.29 -7.10 -1.65
CA LEU A 37 -8.52 -7.19 -2.87
C LEU A 37 -9.19 -8.19 -3.80
N ASP A 38 -9.64 -7.68 -4.93
CA ASP A 38 -10.18 -8.49 -6.02
C ASP A 38 -9.12 -8.60 -7.11
N ASN A 39 -8.89 -9.80 -7.63
CA ASN A 39 -7.94 -10.03 -8.72
C ASN A 39 -8.71 -10.27 -10.02
N ALA A 40 -8.48 -9.41 -11.00
CA ALA A 40 -8.92 -9.59 -12.37
C ALA A 40 -7.73 -10.02 -13.21
N SER A 41 -7.86 -11.13 -13.94
CA SER A 41 -6.81 -11.64 -14.83
C SER A 41 -7.29 -11.72 -16.26
N ALA A 42 -6.39 -11.40 -17.18
CA ALA A 42 -6.60 -11.56 -18.62
C ALA A 42 -5.35 -12.17 -19.25
N SER A 43 -5.52 -12.94 -20.32
CA SER A 43 -4.41 -13.51 -21.08
C SER A 43 -4.41 -13.04 -22.52
N VAL A 44 -3.23 -12.75 -23.05
CA VAL A 44 -3.03 -12.30 -24.42
C VAL A 44 -1.98 -13.17 -25.08
N SER A 45 -2.30 -13.76 -26.21
CA SER A 45 -1.33 -14.51 -27.02
C SER A 45 -0.62 -13.60 -28.02
N VAL A 46 0.69 -13.79 -28.16
CA VAL A 46 1.58 -13.08 -29.07
C VAL A 46 2.33 -14.10 -29.91
N ARG A 47 2.47 -13.82 -31.18
CA ARG A 47 3.15 -14.71 -32.14
C ARG A 47 4.50 -14.14 -32.57
N PHE A 48 5.42 -15.03 -32.82
CA PHE A 48 6.76 -14.74 -33.29
C PHE A 48 6.99 -15.42 -34.66
N ALA A 49 7.91 -14.84 -35.44
CA ALA A 49 8.39 -15.49 -36.64
C ALA A 49 9.07 -16.83 -36.29
N PRO A 50 8.94 -17.89 -37.10
CA PRO A 50 9.53 -19.17 -36.86
C PRO A 50 11.02 -19.12 -36.56
N GLY A 51 11.48 -19.73 -35.47
CA GLY A 51 12.89 -19.76 -35.08
C GLY A 51 13.50 -18.41 -34.71
N SER A 52 12.69 -17.37 -34.51
CA SER A 52 13.15 -15.99 -34.31
C SER A 52 12.51 -15.38 -33.03
N ALA A 53 13.16 -14.36 -32.48
CA ALA A 53 12.62 -13.50 -31.44
C ALA A 53 11.85 -12.29 -31.99
N HIS A 54 11.70 -12.17 -33.33
CA HIS A 54 10.93 -11.09 -33.92
C HIS A 54 9.43 -11.34 -33.76
N MET A 55 8.79 -10.45 -32.98
CA MET A 55 7.34 -10.42 -32.81
C MET A 55 6.66 -10.02 -34.11
N LEU A 56 5.53 -10.61 -34.46
CA LEU A 56 4.75 -10.19 -35.63
C LEU A 56 4.30 -8.72 -35.48
N PRO A 57 4.43 -7.87 -36.52
CA PRO A 57 4.11 -6.45 -36.42
C PRO A 57 2.68 -6.16 -35.95
N ALA A 58 1.72 -7.00 -36.33
CA ALA A 58 0.33 -6.89 -35.92
C ALA A 58 0.16 -7.13 -34.41
N ASP A 59 0.87 -8.12 -33.84
CA ASP A 59 0.80 -8.42 -32.40
C ASP A 59 1.53 -7.36 -31.60
N ALA A 60 2.63 -6.81 -32.09
CA ALA A 60 3.31 -5.67 -31.48
C ALA A 60 2.44 -4.41 -31.46
N ALA A 61 1.75 -4.11 -32.57
CA ALA A 61 0.80 -2.99 -32.63
C ALA A 61 -0.37 -3.19 -31.68
N ARG A 62 -0.92 -4.40 -31.62
CA ARG A 62 -1.99 -4.75 -30.67
C ARG A 62 -1.55 -4.56 -29.22
N LEU A 63 -0.35 -4.99 -28.88
CA LEU A 63 0.18 -4.84 -27.52
C LEU A 63 0.30 -3.35 -27.13
N ARG A 64 0.81 -2.51 -28.04
CA ARG A 64 0.86 -1.05 -27.83
C ARG A 64 -0.55 -0.44 -27.69
N SER A 65 -1.52 -0.89 -28.50
CA SER A 65 -2.89 -0.40 -28.38
C SER A 65 -3.54 -0.78 -27.06
N MET A 66 -3.23 -1.95 -26.51
CA MET A 66 -3.72 -2.37 -25.19
C MET A 66 -3.17 -1.48 -24.07
N VAL A 67 -1.93 -1.05 -24.18
CA VAL A 67 -1.36 -0.05 -23.24
C VAL A 67 -2.04 1.31 -23.42
N ALA A 68 -2.19 1.76 -24.66
CA ALA A 68 -2.80 3.06 -24.95
C ALA A 68 -4.27 3.15 -24.50
N THR A 69 -5.00 2.04 -24.54
CA THR A 69 -6.39 1.96 -24.06
C THR A 69 -6.53 1.69 -22.56
N GLY A 70 -5.41 1.50 -21.84
CA GLY A 70 -5.42 1.17 -20.41
C GLY A 70 -5.80 -0.28 -20.10
N ALA A 71 -5.85 -1.16 -21.11
CA ALA A 71 -6.05 -2.59 -20.90
C ALA A 71 -4.86 -3.23 -20.17
N ILE A 72 -3.66 -2.69 -20.36
CA ILE A 72 -2.45 -3.01 -19.58
C ILE A 72 -1.90 -1.70 -19.01
N GLN A 73 -1.66 -1.65 -17.69
CA GLN A 73 -1.18 -0.46 -16.99
C GLN A 73 0.07 -0.78 -16.17
N SER A 74 0.83 0.24 -15.79
CA SER A 74 2.06 0.08 -14.98
C SER A 74 1.87 -0.68 -13.65
N PRO A 75 0.78 -0.51 -12.88
CA PRO A 75 0.58 -1.27 -11.64
C PRO A 75 0.11 -2.72 -11.85
N ASP A 76 -0.16 -3.14 -13.10
CA ASP A 76 -0.57 -4.51 -13.37
C ASP A 76 0.64 -5.46 -13.25
N ARG A 77 0.37 -6.66 -12.74
CA ARG A 77 1.35 -7.75 -12.72
C ARG A 77 1.35 -8.44 -14.08
N VAL A 78 2.40 -8.23 -14.86
CA VAL A 78 2.52 -8.80 -16.20
C VAL A 78 3.50 -9.97 -16.16
N MET A 79 2.99 -11.17 -16.43
CA MET A 79 3.76 -12.40 -16.46
C MET A 79 3.80 -12.93 -17.89
N VAL A 80 4.98 -13.41 -18.35
CA VAL A 80 5.19 -13.84 -19.72
C VAL A 80 5.70 -15.27 -19.78
N ALA A 81 4.90 -16.16 -20.36
CA ALA A 81 5.29 -17.50 -20.71
C ALA A 81 5.62 -17.59 -22.20
N VAL A 82 6.71 -18.22 -22.56
CA VAL A 82 7.19 -18.30 -23.95
C VAL A 82 7.55 -19.72 -24.32
N GLY A 83 7.09 -20.14 -25.50
CA GLY A 83 7.46 -21.44 -26.07
C GLY A 83 8.75 -21.37 -26.90
N GLY A 84 9.51 -22.48 -26.91
CA GLY A 84 10.75 -22.63 -27.66
C GLY A 84 11.93 -23.11 -26.80
N SER A 85 13.13 -23.13 -27.39
CA SER A 85 14.35 -23.42 -26.63
C SER A 85 14.62 -22.34 -25.57
N PRO A 86 15.33 -22.62 -24.48
CA PRO A 86 15.56 -21.67 -23.40
C PRO A 86 16.14 -20.32 -23.86
N ALA A 87 17.17 -20.34 -24.70
CA ALA A 87 17.80 -19.13 -25.23
C ALA A 87 16.85 -18.30 -26.11
N LEU A 88 16.06 -18.97 -26.96
CA LEU A 88 15.06 -18.30 -27.80
C LEU A 88 13.90 -17.76 -26.96
N ALA A 89 13.49 -18.47 -25.93
CA ALA A 89 12.45 -18.02 -25.01
C ALA A 89 12.88 -16.74 -24.26
N GLU A 90 14.13 -16.66 -23.85
CA GLU A 90 14.68 -15.46 -23.22
C GLU A 90 14.68 -14.27 -24.18
N ALA A 91 15.24 -14.42 -25.38
CA ALA A 91 15.24 -13.37 -26.39
C ALA A 91 13.82 -12.88 -26.77
N ARG A 92 12.83 -13.75 -26.74
CA ARG A 92 11.42 -13.40 -26.97
C ARG A 92 10.81 -12.65 -25.79
N ARG A 93 11.13 -13.03 -24.54
CA ARG A 93 10.72 -12.25 -23.36
C ARG A 93 11.28 -10.84 -23.44
N ASP A 94 12.56 -10.71 -23.81
CA ASP A 94 13.20 -9.41 -23.96
C ASP A 94 12.52 -8.56 -25.03
N ALA A 95 12.12 -9.18 -26.15
CA ALA A 95 11.38 -8.49 -27.21
C ALA A 95 10.00 -7.99 -26.75
N ILE A 96 9.29 -8.75 -25.90
CA ILE A 96 8.04 -8.29 -25.29
C ILE A 96 8.31 -7.17 -24.28
N SER A 97 9.32 -7.34 -23.44
CA SER A 97 9.72 -6.34 -22.45
C SER A 97 10.12 -5.02 -23.11
N ALA A 98 10.82 -5.06 -24.23
CA ALA A 98 11.21 -3.87 -24.99
C ALA A 98 10.00 -3.06 -25.53
N VAL A 99 8.87 -3.71 -25.76
CA VAL A 99 7.62 -3.04 -26.16
C VAL A 99 6.90 -2.41 -24.98
N LEU A 100 6.95 -3.01 -23.78
CA LEU A 100 6.20 -2.61 -22.61
C LEU A 100 6.97 -1.66 -21.68
N LEU A 101 8.29 -1.81 -21.60
CA LEU A 101 9.16 -1.04 -20.69
C LEU A 101 9.08 0.48 -20.88
N PRO A 102 8.96 1.05 -22.11
CA PRO A 102 8.79 2.49 -22.29
C PRO A 102 7.54 3.08 -21.60
N TYR A 103 6.58 2.23 -21.28
CA TYR A 103 5.36 2.61 -20.53
C TYR A 103 5.44 2.31 -19.03
N GLY A 104 6.63 1.96 -18.54
CA GLY A 104 6.84 1.62 -17.14
C GLY A 104 6.27 0.26 -16.71
N ILE A 105 5.95 -0.61 -17.68
CA ILE A 105 5.40 -1.94 -17.42
C ILE A 105 6.56 -2.94 -17.40
N VAL A 106 6.80 -3.51 -16.21
CA VAL A 106 7.84 -4.53 -16.00
C VAL A 106 7.22 -5.91 -16.16
N THR A 107 7.90 -6.78 -16.93
CA THR A 107 7.45 -8.16 -17.16
C THR A 107 8.24 -9.14 -16.29
N SER A 108 7.56 -10.18 -15.80
CA SER A 108 8.16 -11.28 -15.06
C SER A 108 7.98 -12.60 -15.83
N PRO A 109 8.88 -13.57 -15.68
CA PRO A 109 8.69 -14.88 -16.27
C PRO A 109 7.50 -15.60 -15.63
N SER A 110 6.65 -16.26 -16.43
CA SER A 110 5.59 -17.14 -15.96
C SER A 110 6.04 -18.60 -16.05
N ALA A 111 5.57 -19.39 -15.07
CA ALA A 111 5.80 -20.83 -15.00
C ALA A 111 4.76 -21.68 -15.78
N LEU A 112 3.99 -21.09 -16.70
CA LEU A 112 3.05 -21.85 -17.54
C LEU A 112 3.75 -22.95 -18.31
N ALA A 113 3.30 -24.20 -18.09
CA ALA A 113 4.04 -25.40 -18.50
C ALA A 113 3.99 -25.72 -20.00
N ALA A 114 3.06 -25.17 -20.77
CA ALA A 114 2.91 -25.54 -22.18
C ALA A 114 2.49 -24.34 -23.05
N VAL A 115 3.48 -23.63 -23.58
CA VAL A 115 3.25 -22.64 -24.63
C VAL A 115 3.66 -23.23 -25.96
N ALA A 116 2.81 -23.09 -26.99
CA ALA A 116 3.10 -23.59 -28.33
C ALA A 116 4.36 -22.92 -28.90
N ALA A 117 5.08 -23.66 -29.76
CA ALA A 117 6.26 -23.13 -30.45
C ALA A 117 5.90 -21.84 -31.19
N ASN A 118 6.79 -20.85 -31.15
CA ASN A 118 6.62 -19.51 -31.75
C ASN A 118 5.45 -18.66 -31.19
N HIS A 119 4.97 -19.03 -30.01
CA HIS A 119 3.96 -18.25 -29.27
C HIS A 119 4.50 -17.81 -27.90
N ALA A 120 3.95 -16.72 -27.41
CA ALA A 120 4.02 -16.35 -26.01
C ALA A 120 2.62 -16.06 -25.47
N VAL A 121 2.42 -16.30 -24.20
CA VAL A 121 1.22 -15.93 -23.46
C VAL A 121 1.62 -14.90 -22.44
N ILE A 122 0.98 -13.75 -22.51
CA ILE A 122 1.12 -12.66 -21.55
C ILE A 122 -0.09 -12.72 -20.64
N GLU A 123 0.15 -12.96 -19.36
CA GLU A 123 -0.86 -12.93 -18.31
C GLU A 123 -0.81 -11.57 -17.63
N VAL A 124 -1.91 -10.86 -17.64
CA VAL A 124 -2.07 -9.55 -17.00
C VAL A 124 -2.97 -9.73 -15.80
N GLY A 125 -2.41 -9.56 -14.61
CA GLY A 125 -3.15 -9.60 -13.34
C GLY A 125 -3.31 -8.19 -12.80
N ARG A 126 -4.54 -7.75 -12.59
CA ARG A 126 -4.88 -6.47 -11.98
C ARG A 126 -5.53 -6.70 -10.63
N TYR A 127 -4.96 -6.09 -9.61
CA TYR A 127 -5.54 -6.08 -8.28
C TYR A 127 -6.33 -4.79 -8.07
N LEU A 128 -7.59 -4.95 -7.65
CA LEU A 128 -8.47 -3.83 -7.32
C LEU A 128 -8.63 -3.79 -5.81
N VAL A 129 -8.36 -2.63 -5.22
CA VAL A 129 -8.53 -2.40 -3.80
C VAL A 129 -9.89 -1.76 -3.56
N THR A 130 -10.71 -2.42 -2.76
CA THR A 130 -11.94 -1.84 -2.26
C THR A 130 -11.74 -1.50 -0.79
N THR A 131 -11.93 -0.23 -0.46
CA THR A 131 -11.86 0.26 0.92
C THR A 131 -13.10 -0.18 1.70
N PRO A 132 -12.98 -0.43 3.02
CA PRO A 132 -14.14 -0.75 3.84
C PRO A 132 -15.15 0.41 3.87
N PRO A 133 -16.44 0.15 4.17
CA PRO A 133 -17.45 1.20 4.32
C PRO A 133 -17.11 2.05 5.54
N CYS A 134 -16.51 3.20 5.29
CA CYS A 134 -16.01 4.14 6.28
C CYS A 134 -16.42 5.58 5.92
N PRO A 135 -16.70 6.45 6.90
CA PRO A 135 -16.63 6.21 8.34
C PRO A 135 -17.84 5.42 8.86
N ASN A 136 -17.66 4.72 10.01
CA ASN A 136 -18.76 4.03 10.68
C ASN A 136 -18.86 4.53 12.14
N TRP A 137 -19.89 5.31 12.42
CA TRP A 137 -20.18 5.90 13.73
C TRP A 137 -21.40 5.27 14.39
N SER A 138 -21.74 4.02 14.07
CA SER A 138 -22.90 3.31 14.62
C SER A 138 -22.81 3.10 16.13
N LYS A 139 -21.58 3.02 16.68
CA LYS A 139 -21.31 2.97 18.11
C LYS A 139 -20.64 4.28 18.54
N ALA A 140 -21.20 4.94 19.57
CA ALA A 140 -20.59 6.14 20.11
C ALA A 140 -19.25 5.82 20.80
N PRO A 141 -18.18 6.59 20.56
CA PRO A 141 -16.92 6.40 21.26
C PRO A 141 -17.10 6.60 22.78
N GLY A 142 -16.51 5.72 23.59
CA GLY A 142 -16.45 5.87 25.04
C GLY A 142 -17.66 5.40 25.82
N THR A 143 -18.66 4.80 25.19
CA THR A 143 -19.83 4.21 25.87
C THR A 143 -19.70 2.72 26.13
N ASP A 144 -18.69 2.08 25.60
CA ASP A 144 -18.46 0.65 25.72
C ASP A 144 -17.36 0.34 26.74
N PHE A 145 -17.74 -0.24 27.85
CA PHE A 145 -16.82 -0.66 28.91
C PHE A 145 -16.35 -2.11 28.74
N THR A 146 -16.64 -2.74 27.60
CA THR A 146 -16.29 -4.15 27.32
C THR A 146 -14.91 -4.33 26.73
N ASN A 147 -14.13 -3.26 26.52
CA ASN A 147 -12.86 -3.28 25.77
C ASN A 147 -13.01 -3.73 24.31
N SER A 148 -14.22 -3.68 23.75
CA SER A 148 -14.42 -3.98 22.34
C SER A 148 -13.97 -2.84 21.44
N PHE A 149 -13.59 -3.15 20.20
CA PHE A 149 -13.22 -2.13 19.24
C PHE A 149 -14.43 -1.25 18.87
N PRO A 150 -14.28 0.09 18.85
CA PRO A 150 -15.33 0.97 18.34
C PRO A 150 -15.62 0.71 16.87
N SER A 151 -16.85 1.00 16.43
CA SER A 151 -17.27 0.74 15.04
C SER A 151 -16.42 1.43 13.98
N ASN A 152 -15.76 2.54 14.33
CA ASN A 152 -14.86 3.28 13.44
C ASN A 152 -13.38 2.83 13.53
N TRP A 153 -13.09 1.77 14.29
CA TRP A 153 -11.73 1.28 14.45
C TRP A 153 -11.10 0.90 13.11
N ALA A 154 -9.86 1.33 12.90
CA ALA A 154 -9.08 1.10 11.71
C ALA A 154 -9.62 1.73 10.40
N CYS A 155 -10.77 2.44 10.42
CA CYS A 155 -11.33 3.07 9.23
C CYS A 155 -10.33 3.99 8.54
N ALA A 156 -9.80 5.00 9.25
CA ALA A 156 -8.85 5.94 8.65
C ALA A 156 -7.58 5.23 8.13
N THR A 157 -7.00 4.35 8.94
CA THR A 157 -5.77 3.62 8.56
C THR A 157 -5.98 2.75 7.33
N ARG A 158 -7.10 2.03 7.25
CA ARG A 158 -7.38 1.14 6.12
C ARG A 158 -7.75 1.92 4.85
N THR A 159 -8.53 2.98 4.98
CA THR A 159 -8.85 3.86 3.85
C THR A 159 -7.58 4.52 3.31
N ASN A 160 -6.75 5.09 4.18
CA ASN A 160 -5.50 5.70 3.76
C ASN A 160 -4.56 4.69 3.11
N LEU A 161 -4.39 3.51 3.69
CA LEU A 161 -3.57 2.45 3.10
C LEU A 161 -4.08 2.08 1.69
N GLY A 162 -5.40 1.90 1.53
CA GLY A 162 -5.98 1.55 0.23
C GLY A 162 -5.82 2.64 -0.83
N GLN A 163 -5.78 3.91 -0.43
CA GLN A 163 -5.59 5.04 -1.34
C GLN A 163 -4.12 5.35 -1.63
N MET A 164 -3.21 5.03 -0.71
CA MET A 164 -1.79 5.37 -0.85
C MET A 164 -0.96 4.28 -1.54
N VAL A 165 -1.46 3.05 -1.59
CA VAL A 165 -0.71 1.95 -2.20
C VAL A 165 -0.65 2.12 -3.72
N ALA A 166 0.55 2.25 -4.27
CA ALA A 166 0.77 2.45 -5.71
C ALA A 166 0.55 1.16 -6.51
N SER A 167 0.96 0.03 -5.96
CA SER A 167 0.78 -1.29 -6.56
C SER A 167 -0.04 -2.17 -5.63
N PRO A 168 -1.35 -2.35 -5.85
CA PRO A 168 -2.19 -3.17 -5.00
C PRO A 168 -1.73 -4.63 -4.85
N SER A 169 -0.99 -5.16 -5.82
CA SER A 169 -0.38 -6.49 -5.74
C SER A 169 0.60 -6.63 -4.56
N ASP A 170 1.21 -5.53 -4.12
CA ASP A 170 2.18 -5.54 -3.01
C ASP A 170 1.51 -5.81 -1.65
N LEU A 171 0.18 -5.64 -1.58
CA LEU A 171 -0.60 -6.04 -0.40
C LEU A 171 -0.80 -7.56 -0.31
N VAL A 172 -0.56 -8.28 -1.40
CA VAL A 172 -0.65 -9.76 -1.47
C VAL A 172 0.73 -10.40 -1.34
N SER A 173 1.69 -9.87 -2.09
CA SER A 173 3.07 -10.38 -2.09
C SER A 173 4.03 -9.22 -2.30
N GLY A 174 5.02 -9.09 -1.41
CA GLY A 174 6.06 -8.07 -1.57
C GLY A 174 6.81 -8.22 -2.88
N GLN A 175 7.36 -7.12 -3.36
CA GLN A 175 8.20 -7.15 -4.56
C GLN A 175 9.56 -7.81 -4.27
N PRO A 176 10.16 -8.47 -5.25
CA PRO A 176 11.52 -8.96 -5.10
C PRO A 176 12.45 -7.78 -4.82
N LEU A 177 13.44 -8.01 -3.96
CA LEU A 177 14.45 -7.01 -3.69
C LEU A 177 15.16 -6.61 -5.00
N SER A 178 15.34 -5.32 -5.21
CA SER A 178 16.18 -4.84 -6.29
C SER A 178 17.60 -5.37 -6.13
N PRO A 179 18.33 -5.61 -7.22
CA PRO A 179 19.75 -5.96 -7.13
C PRO A 179 20.50 -4.92 -6.30
N ALA A 180 21.33 -5.38 -5.38
CA ALA A 180 22.13 -4.51 -4.56
C ALA A 180 23.08 -3.68 -5.44
N LEU A 181 23.21 -2.39 -5.15
CA LEU A 181 24.25 -1.54 -5.76
C LEU A 181 25.55 -1.82 -5.04
N GLY A 182 26.32 -2.81 -5.52
CA GLY A 182 27.52 -3.33 -4.87
C GLY A 182 28.44 -2.28 -4.22
N PRO A 183 28.81 -1.18 -4.89
CA PRO A 183 29.66 -0.15 -4.29
C PRO A 183 29.04 0.54 -3.07
N THR A 184 27.74 0.80 -3.11
CA THR A 184 27.01 1.44 -2.00
C THR A 184 26.86 0.51 -0.81
N GLU A 185 26.57 -0.75 -1.06
CA GLU A 185 26.42 -1.79 -0.04
C GLU A 185 27.75 -2.08 0.65
N VAL A 186 28.82 -2.23 -0.12
CA VAL A 186 30.18 -2.42 0.42
C VAL A 186 30.58 -1.21 1.28
N ALA A 187 30.31 0.02 0.84
CA ALA A 187 30.60 1.21 1.62
C ALA A 187 29.76 1.29 2.91
N ALA A 188 28.53 0.79 2.90
CA ALA A 188 27.68 0.73 4.11
C ALA A 188 28.23 -0.29 5.12
N VAL A 189 28.61 -1.47 4.66
CA VAL A 189 29.23 -2.52 5.48
C VAL A 189 30.58 -2.04 6.05
N ASP A 190 31.44 -1.40 5.24
CA ASP A 190 32.72 -0.86 5.68
C ASP A 190 32.55 0.20 6.79
N ARG A 191 31.57 1.10 6.65
CA ARG A 191 31.23 2.07 7.70
C ARG A 191 30.81 1.39 9.00
N TYR A 192 30.04 0.33 8.91
CA TYR A 192 29.63 -0.44 10.08
C TYR A 192 30.79 -1.13 10.75
N LEU A 193 31.62 -1.84 9.98
CA LEU A 193 32.78 -2.56 10.48
C LEU A 193 33.88 -1.64 11.04
N THR A 194 33.98 -0.42 10.53
CA THR A 194 34.98 0.59 10.99
C THR A 194 34.42 1.55 12.04
N ASP A 195 33.25 1.27 12.60
CA ASP A 195 32.52 2.09 13.60
C ASP A 195 32.31 3.57 13.17
N LYS A 196 32.26 3.81 11.86
CA LYS A 196 31.97 5.14 11.28
C LYS A 196 30.49 5.37 11.04
N VAL A 197 29.63 4.65 11.78
CA VAL A 197 28.19 4.83 11.70
C VAL A 197 27.82 6.13 12.40
N LYS A 198 27.27 7.06 11.65
CA LYS A 198 26.73 8.30 12.24
C LYS A 198 25.53 7.93 13.11
N PRO A 199 25.57 8.18 14.42
CA PRO A 199 24.42 7.88 15.27
C PRO A 199 23.20 8.65 14.77
N PRO A 200 21.98 8.08 14.89
CA PRO A 200 20.77 8.81 14.55
C PRO A 200 20.78 10.13 15.32
N ARG A 201 20.48 11.23 14.62
CA ARG A 201 20.33 12.51 15.31
C ARG A 201 19.29 12.31 16.41
N PRO A 202 19.59 12.69 17.65
CA PRO A 202 18.55 12.71 18.66
C PRO A 202 17.42 13.58 18.07
N THR A 203 16.27 13.00 17.86
CA THR A 203 15.06 13.76 17.62
C THR A 203 14.87 14.56 18.87
N SER A 204 15.25 15.85 18.82
CA SER A 204 14.83 16.79 19.84
C SER A 204 13.31 16.69 19.83
N SER A 205 12.76 16.04 20.84
CA SER A 205 11.35 16.09 21.14
C SER A 205 11.06 17.56 21.43
N SER A 206 10.73 18.35 20.40
CA SER A 206 10.10 19.61 20.57
C SER A 206 8.76 19.31 21.23
N GLY A 207 8.80 19.34 22.57
CA GLY A 207 7.63 19.32 23.38
C GLY A 207 6.72 20.45 22.87
N GLY A 208 5.57 20.08 22.31
CA GLY A 208 4.54 21.00 21.93
C GLY A 208 4.05 21.82 23.12
N GLY A 209 4.73 22.93 23.36
CA GLY A 209 4.24 24.01 24.19
C GLY A 209 3.27 24.83 23.36
N ALA A 210 1.97 24.62 23.56
CA ALA A 210 0.95 25.56 23.12
C ALA A 210 1.15 26.88 23.86
N SER A 211 1.65 27.91 23.16
CA SER A 211 1.47 29.30 23.59
C SER A 211 1.09 30.14 22.37
N GLY A 212 -0.15 30.58 22.36
CA GLY A 212 -0.65 31.57 21.43
C GLY A 212 0.09 32.89 21.59
N GLY A 213 0.37 33.53 20.46
CA GLY A 213 0.95 34.85 20.40
C GLY A 213 0.81 35.38 18.99
N ALA A 214 -0.17 36.27 18.84
CA ALA A 214 -0.31 37.11 17.66
C ALA A 214 0.86 38.09 17.57
N GLY A 215 1.40 38.30 16.36
CA GLY A 215 2.42 39.32 16.13
C GLY A 215 2.66 39.51 14.64
N ALA A 216 2.15 40.60 14.12
CA ALA A 216 2.35 41.11 12.77
C ALA A 216 3.75 41.76 12.59
N GLY A 217 4.24 41.80 11.34
CA GLY A 217 5.37 42.62 10.86
C GLY A 217 6.30 41.78 10.02
N GLY A 218 6.44 41.88 8.73
CA GLY A 218 6.79 43.04 7.91
C GLY A 218 8.28 43.04 7.64
N GLY A 219 8.73 42.90 6.35
CA GLY A 219 10.04 43.41 5.97
C GLY A 219 10.91 42.53 5.09
N THR A 220 10.83 42.76 3.79
CA THR A 220 11.90 43.08 2.82
C THR A 220 13.11 42.15 2.65
N GLY A 221 13.26 41.58 1.49
CA GLY A 221 14.27 41.95 0.48
C GLY A 221 15.68 41.39 0.71
N GLY A 222 16.16 40.64 -0.26
CA GLY A 222 17.56 40.28 -0.35
C GLY A 222 17.84 39.31 -1.51
N GLU A 223 17.86 39.88 -2.73
CA GLU A 223 18.55 39.29 -3.89
C GLU A 223 20.04 39.12 -3.59
N SER A 224 20.64 37.99 -3.92
CA SER A 224 21.98 37.99 -4.46
C SER A 224 22.21 36.72 -5.32
N SER A 225 22.37 36.99 -6.57
CA SER A 225 22.93 36.24 -7.65
C SER A 225 24.37 35.78 -7.37
N GLY A 226 24.71 34.59 -7.84
CA GLY A 226 26.05 34.05 -7.92
C GLY A 226 26.09 32.81 -8.80
N ALA A 227 26.41 33.02 -10.08
CA ALA A 227 26.64 31.98 -11.07
C ALA A 227 28.12 31.48 -11.04
N PRO A 228 28.43 30.42 -11.82
CA PRO A 228 29.48 29.45 -11.55
C PRO A 228 30.78 29.72 -12.29
N SER A 229 31.83 29.01 -11.90
CA SER A 229 33.01 28.79 -12.77
C SER A 229 33.77 27.53 -12.38
N GLN A 230 34.03 26.69 -13.41
CA GLN A 230 34.94 25.58 -13.66
C GLN A 230 34.63 24.25 -12.98
#